data_67e84d46280a00454f71aa443b10f43b
#
_entry.id   67e84d46280a00454f71aa443b10f43b
#
_cell.length_a   1.000
_cell.length_b   1.000
_cell.length_c   1.000
_cell.angle_alpha   90.00
_cell.angle_beta   90.00
_cell.angle_gamma   90.00
#
_symmetry.space_group_name_H-M   'P 1'
#
loop_
_entity.id
_entity.type
_entity.pdbx_description
1 polymer ?
#
loop_
_entity_poly.entity_id
_entity_poly.type
_entity_poly.pdbx_seq_one_letter_code
_entity_poly.pdbx_strand_id
1 'polypeptide(L)'
;SAASDVYKRQGHKRLAIEAGEDPVNNPIEYILECINTIYSIKHKNGAIRRVNVNIAATTVENYRKLKEAGIGTYILFQETYHKESYEQLHPTGPKHDYAYHTEAMDRAMEGGIDDVGLGVLFGLDKYKYEFAGLLMHAEHLEAVHGVGPHTISVPRIKHADDIDPDVFDNGISDDTFAKICALIRISVPYTGMIISTRESQAVREKVLPLGVSQISGASKTSVGGYADPEAEKNAEATSEQFDVSDQRTLDEVVNWLMKMDYIPSFCTACYREGRTGDRFMALCKSMQILNCCHPNALMTLKEYLEDYASPQTRELGMKLIDREIEKITNPKVKQTCYEHIHDIADGKRDFRF
;
A
#
# COMPACT_ATOMS: atom_id res chain seq x y z
N SER A 1 -4.70 9.11 -17.11
CA SER A 1 -5.92 9.45 -16.37
C SER A 1 -5.67 10.65 -15.44
N ALA A 2 -6.70 11.44 -15.16
CA ALA A 2 -6.61 12.61 -14.28
C ALA A 2 -6.03 12.27 -12.90
N ALA A 3 -6.43 11.15 -12.29
CA ALA A 3 -5.92 10.70 -11.00
C ALA A 3 -4.40 10.51 -10.97
N SER A 4 -3.84 9.89 -12.00
CA SER A 4 -2.38 9.70 -12.09
C SER A 4 -1.62 11.01 -12.16
N ASP A 5 -2.17 12.01 -12.82
CA ASP A 5 -1.56 13.34 -12.95
C ASP A 5 -1.54 14.07 -11.60
N VAL A 6 -2.64 14.02 -10.85
CA VAL A 6 -2.73 14.61 -9.51
C VAL A 6 -1.71 13.98 -8.56
N TYR A 7 -1.63 12.65 -8.50
CA TYR A 7 -0.65 11.97 -7.66
C TYR A 7 0.79 12.33 -8.00
N LYS A 8 1.11 12.50 -9.28
CA LYS A 8 2.44 12.93 -9.70
C LYS A 8 2.77 14.36 -9.27
N ARG A 9 1.79 15.27 -9.35
CA ARG A 9 1.95 16.66 -8.90
C ARG A 9 2.13 16.76 -7.39
N GLN A 10 1.56 15.82 -6.62
CA GLN A 10 1.75 15.74 -5.17
C GLN A 10 3.03 15.05 -4.75
N GLY A 11 3.76 14.40 -5.65
CA GLY A 11 5.04 13.75 -5.38
C GLY A 11 4.98 12.25 -5.10
N HIS A 12 3.82 11.60 -5.25
CA HIS A 12 3.71 10.14 -5.13
C HIS A 12 4.60 9.41 -6.15
N LYS A 13 5.23 8.34 -5.72
CA LYS A 13 6.03 7.44 -6.56
C LYS A 13 5.39 6.05 -6.72
N ARG A 14 4.40 5.75 -5.89
CA ARG A 14 3.62 4.51 -5.89
C ARG A 14 2.15 4.83 -6.00
N LEU A 15 1.43 3.97 -6.69
CA LEU A 15 0.00 4.07 -6.90
C LEU A 15 -0.61 2.69 -6.75
N ALA A 16 -1.84 2.59 -6.27
CA ALA A 16 -2.66 1.41 -6.36
C ALA A 16 -3.81 1.66 -7.34
N ILE A 17 -4.02 0.74 -8.27
CA ILE A 17 -5.23 0.68 -9.08
C ILE A 17 -6.23 -0.20 -8.33
N GLU A 18 -7.43 0.28 -8.19
CA GLU A 18 -8.57 -0.48 -7.66
C GLU A 18 -9.67 -0.48 -8.71
N ALA A 19 -10.24 -1.65 -8.98
CA ALA A 19 -11.36 -1.80 -9.89
C ALA A 19 -12.37 -2.81 -9.33
N GLY A 20 -13.65 -2.51 -9.52
CA GLY A 20 -14.73 -3.42 -9.21
C GLY A 20 -14.74 -4.63 -10.12
N GLU A 21 -15.45 -5.67 -9.72
CA GLU A 21 -15.61 -6.92 -10.45
C GLU A 21 -16.65 -6.77 -11.57
N ASP A 22 -16.22 -6.32 -12.71
CA ASP A 22 -17.04 -6.17 -13.91
C ASP A 22 -16.21 -6.61 -15.14
N PRO A 23 -16.31 -7.90 -15.52
CA PRO A 23 -15.52 -8.42 -16.64
C PRO A 23 -15.90 -7.82 -18.02
N VAL A 24 -17.03 -7.14 -18.11
CA VAL A 24 -17.48 -6.48 -19.34
C VAL A 24 -16.88 -5.08 -19.48
N ASN A 25 -16.95 -4.27 -18.40
CA ASN A 25 -16.48 -2.89 -18.43
C ASN A 25 -15.03 -2.74 -17.93
N ASN A 26 -14.56 -3.67 -17.10
CA ASN A 26 -13.19 -3.70 -16.58
C ASN A 26 -12.45 -5.01 -16.98
N PRO A 27 -12.39 -5.38 -18.27
CA PRO A 27 -11.62 -6.55 -18.68
C PRO A 27 -10.14 -6.35 -18.38
N ILE A 28 -9.37 -7.43 -18.34
CA ILE A 28 -7.94 -7.37 -18.03
C ILE A 28 -7.17 -6.44 -18.97
N GLU A 29 -7.56 -6.38 -20.23
CA GLU A 29 -6.94 -5.50 -21.23
C GLU A 29 -7.07 -4.02 -20.88
N TYR A 30 -8.21 -3.61 -20.33
CA TYR A 30 -8.42 -2.25 -19.82
C TYR A 30 -7.51 -1.94 -18.63
N ILE A 31 -7.37 -2.87 -17.70
CA ILE A 31 -6.46 -2.73 -16.53
C ILE A 31 -5.00 -2.59 -17.04
N LEU A 32 -4.58 -3.40 -17.98
CA LEU A 32 -3.25 -3.34 -18.59
C LEU A 32 -2.99 -1.99 -19.29
N GLU A 33 -3.99 -1.47 -20.03
CA GLU A 33 -3.91 -0.14 -20.64
C GLU A 33 -3.76 0.96 -19.59
N CYS A 34 -4.51 0.88 -18.49
CA CYS A 34 -4.38 1.81 -17.37
C CYS A 34 -2.96 1.79 -16.78
N ILE A 35 -2.39 0.61 -16.54
CA ILE A 35 -1.03 0.45 -16.02
C ILE A 35 -0.02 1.10 -16.97
N ASN A 36 -0.07 0.77 -18.25
CA ASN A 36 0.82 1.32 -19.27
C ASN A 36 0.70 2.85 -19.34
N THR A 37 -0.52 3.37 -19.33
CA THR A 37 -0.79 4.81 -19.31
C THR A 37 -0.16 5.48 -18.09
N ILE A 38 -0.33 4.91 -16.89
CA ILE A 38 0.25 5.45 -15.65
C ILE A 38 1.77 5.52 -15.73
N TYR A 39 2.43 4.47 -16.22
CA TYR A 39 3.88 4.45 -16.37
C TYR A 39 4.41 5.41 -17.44
N SER A 40 3.62 5.68 -18.50
CA SER A 40 4.01 6.58 -19.58
C SER A 40 3.98 8.06 -19.19
N ILE A 41 3.12 8.46 -18.25
CA ILE A 41 2.95 9.88 -17.89
C ILE A 41 4.13 10.34 -17.04
N LYS A 42 4.74 11.46 -17.40
CA LYS A 42 5.79 12.15 -16.64
C LYS A 42 5.38 13.59 -16.38
N HIS A 43 5.72 14.13 -15.21
CA HIS A 43 5.50 15.53 -14.88
C HIS A 43 6.73 16.08 -14.17
N LYS A 44 7.46 17.01 -14.82
CA LYS A 44 8.75 17.51 -14.33
C LYS A 44 9.68 16.32 -13.98
N ASN A 45 10.16 16.27 -12.73
CA ASN A 45 10.95 15.14 -12.18
C ASN A 45 10.06 13.99 -11.66
N GLY A 46 8.73 14.14 -11.70
CA GLY A 46 7.79 13.18 -11.16
C GLY A 46 7.41 12.08 -12.16
N ALA A 47 7.47 10.84 -11.70
CA ALA A 47 6.93 9.67 -12.38
C ALA A 47 6.43 8.67 -11.35
N ILE A 48 5.37 7.95 -11.66
CA ILE A 48 5.01 6.77 -10.88
C ILE A 48 6.00 5.66 -11.25
N ARG A 49 6.63 5.10 -10.23
CA ARG A 49 7.69 4.08 -10.37
C ARG A 49 7.20 2.70 -10.00
N ARG A 50 5.99 2.58 -9.44
CA ARG A 50 5.36 1.32 -9.03
C ARG A 50 3.84 1.47 -9.04
N VAL A 51 3.17 0.49 -9.65
CA VAL A 51 1.71 0.35 -9.62
C VAL A 51 1.37 -0.97 -8.93
N ASN A 52 0.66 -0.90 -7.81
CA ASN A 52 0.01 -2.05 -7.20
C ASN A 52 -1.37 -2.23 -7.82
N VAL A 53 -1.89 -3.44 -7.78
CA VAL A 53 -3.18 -3.76 -8.40
C VAL A 53 -4.06 -4.46 -7.37
N ASN A 54 -5.25 -3.90 -7.15
CA ASN A 54 -6.31 -4.47 -6.35
C ASN A 54 -7.55 -4.65 -7.25
N ILE A 55 -7.63 -5.80 -7.88
CA ILE A 55 -8.75 -6.21 -8.73
C ILE A 55 -9.26 -7.56 -8.28
N ALA A 56 -10.47 -7.92 -8.70
CA ALA A 56 -11.08 -9.20 -8.42
C ALA A 56 -10.18 -10.40 -8.75
N ALA A 57 -10.44 -11.53 -8.08
CA ALA A 57 -9.81 -12.81 -8.38
C ALA A 57 -9.94 -13.15 -9.87
N THR A 58 -8.84 -13.58 -10.49
CA THR A 58 -8.81 -13.87 -11.93
C THR A 58 -8.00 -15.13 -12.23
N THR A 59 -7.75 -15.39 -13.50
CA THR A 59 -7.05 -16.59 -13.98
C THR A 59 -5.53 -16.46 -13.88
N VAL A 60 -4.82 -17.58 -13.81
CA VAL A 60 -3.34 -17.63 -13.87
C VAL A 60 -2.79 -16.86 -15.08
N GLU A 61 -3.45 -16.99 -16.24
CA GLU A 61 -3.06 -16.27 -17.47
C GLU A 61 -3.16 -14.75 -17.31
N ASN A 62 -4.22 -14.24 -16.69
CA ASN A 62 -4.38 -12.81 -16.44
C ASN A 62 -3.35 -12.31 -15.42
N TYR A 63 -3.03 -13.10 -14.40
CA TYR A 63 -1.95 -12.76 -13.47
C TYR A 63 -0.58 -12.72 -14.15
N ARG A 64 -0.33 -13.60 -15.13
CA ARG A 64 0.90 -13.55 -15.95
C ARG A 64 0.98 -12.26 -16.76
N LYS A 65 -0.12 -11.83 -17.40
CA LYS A 65 -0.19 -10.54 -18.10
C LYS A 65 0.09 -9.36 -17.17
N LEU A 66 -0.44 -9.38 -15.94
CA LEU A 66 -0.16 -8.35 -14.93
C LEU A 66 1.33 -8.33 -14.52
N LYS A 67 1.94 -9.50 -14.34
CA LYS A 67 3.39 -9.61 -14.07
C LYS A 67 4.22 -9.03 -15.21
N GLU A 68 3.88 -9.35 -16.45
CA GLU A 68 4.54 -8.82 -17.67
C GLU A 68 4.38 -7.30 -17.79
N ALA A 69 3.24 -6.75 -17.38
CA ALA A 69 3.01 -5.31 -17.32
C ALA A 69 3.83 -4.59 -16.22
N GLY A 70 4.57 -5.34 -15.40
CA GLY A 70 5.47 -4.80 -14.39
C GLY A 70 4.77 -4.24 -13.14
N ILE A 71 3.69 -4.87 -12.69
CA ILE A 71 3.05 -4.48 -11.45
C ILE A 71 3.96 -4.70 -10.24
N GLY A 72 3.65 -3.99 -9.15
CA GLY A 72 4.24 -4.23 -7.85
C GLY A 72 3.57 -5.39 -7.13
N THR A 73 2.77 -5.11 -6.10
CA THR A 73 2.01 -6.12 -5.35
C THR A 73 0.62 -6.30 -5.97
N TYR A 74 0.18 -7.54 -6.12
CA TYR A 74 -1.23 -7.86 -6.30
C TYR A 74 -1.87 -7.93 -4.92
N ILE A 75 -2.95 -7.20 -4.70
CA ILE A 75 -3.63 -7.10 -3.41
C ILE A 75 -5.07 -7.55 -3.60
N LEU A 76 -5.54 -8.43 -2.72
CA LEU A 76 -6.96 -8.78 -2.63
C LEU A 76 -7.33 -9.05 -1.17
N PHE A 77 -8.38 -8.38 -0.71
CA PHE A 77 -8.92 -8.65 0.61
C PHE A 77 -9.85 -9.85 0.56
N GLN A 78 -9.70 -10.75 1.55
CA GLN A 78 -10.60 -11.88 1.70
C GLN A 78 -12.03 -11.42 2.06
N GLU A 79 -12.20 -10.21 2.53
CA GLU A 79 -13.38 -9.66 3.18
C GLU A 79 -13.62 -10.35 4.52
N THR A 80 -14.09 -11.58 4.53
CA THR A 80 -14.20 -12.44 5.72
C THR A 80 -13.74 -13.87 5.39
N TYR A 81 -13.05 -14.52 6.34
CA TYR A 81 -12.69 -15.94 6.24
C TYR A 81 -13.83 -16.87 6.67
N HIS A 82 -14.89 -16.34 7.31
CA HIS A 82 -16.06 -17.13 7.68
C HIS A 82 -16.92 -17.36 6.44
N LYS A 83 -16.89 -18.60 5.95
CA LYS A 83 -17.49 -18.97 4.65
C LYS A 83 -18.97 -18.63 4.55
N GLU A 84 -19.76 -18.97 5.58
CA GLU A 84 -21.20 -18.72 5.59
C GLU A 84 -21.51 -17.22 5.54
N SER A 85 -20.76 -16.40 6.30
CA SER A 85 -20.90 -14.95 6.26
C SER A 85 -20.47 -14.39 4.90
N TYR A 86 -19.39 -14.94 4.31
CA TYR A 86 -18.92 -14.54 2.99
C TYR A 86 -19.99 -14.77 1.92
N GLU A 87 -20.58 -15.97 1.87
CA GLU A 87 -21.60 -16.34 0.88
C GLU A 87 -22.90 -15.52 1.06
N GLN A 88 -23.25 -15.16 2.30
CA GLN A 88 -24.38 -14.27 2.57
C GLN A 88 -24.15 -12.84 2.11
N LEU A 89 -22.92 -12.33 2.26
CA LEU A 89 -22.53 -10.97 1.86
C LEU A 89 -22.29 -10.84 0.35
N HIS A 90 -22.02 -11.96 -0.33
CA HIS A 90 -21.80 -12.02 -1.77
C HIS A 90 -22.78 -13.00 -2.44
N PRO A 91 -24.09 -12.66 -2.46
CA PRO A 91 -25.15 -13.63 -2.86
C PRO A 91 -25.12 -13.95 -4.35
N THR A 92 -24.50 -13.13 -5.18
CA THR A 92 -24.49 -13.27 -6.64
C THR A 92 -23.19 -12.77 -7.25
N GLY A 93 -22.99 -13.00 -8.55
CA GLY A 93 -21.81 -12.54 -9.29
C GLY A 93 -20.59 -13.45 -9.09
N PRO A 94 -19.49 -13.17 -9.81
CA PRO A 94 -18.28 -14.00 -9.75
C PRO A 94 -17.66 -14.10 -8.35
N LYS A 95 -17.74 -13.03 -7.56
CA LYS A 95 -17.21 -12.96 -6.19
C LYS A 95 -17.95 -13.89 -5.20
N HIS A 96 -19.12 -14.42 -5.59
CA HIS A 96 -19.86 -15.38 -4.77
C HIS A 96 -19.09 -16.69 -4.50
N ASP A 97 -18.20 -17.10 -5.39
CA ASP A 97 -17.40 -18.32 -5.21
C ASP A 97 -16.28 -18.09 -4.19
N TYR A 98 -16.55 -18.49 -2.95
CA TYR A 98 -15.63 -18.37 -1.82
C TYR A 98 -14.28 -19.05 -2.09
N ALA A 99 -14.28 -20.27 -2.64
CA ALA A 99 -13.05 -21.02 -2.89
C ALA A 99 -12.21 -20.32 -3.98
N TYR A 100 -12.84 -19.95 -5.09
CA TYR A 100 -12.17 -19.23 -6.16
C TYR A 100 -11.56 -17.90 -5.68
N HIS A 101 -12.26 -17.16 -4.81
CA HIS A 101 -11.76 -15.93 -4.24
C HIS A 101 -10.58 -16.17 -3.28
N THR A 102 -10.72 -17.15 -2.36
CA THR A 102 -9.68 -17.46 -1.36
C THR A 102 -8.38 -17.95 -2.00
N GLU A 103 -8.46 -18.72 -3.09
CA GLU A 103 -7.31 -19.26 -3.83
C GLU A 103 -6.72 -18.26 -4.85
N ALA A 104 -7.15 -17.01 -4.84
CA ALA A 104 -6.66 -16.01 -5.80
C ALA A 104 -5.15 -15.77 -5.70
N MET A 105 -4.60 -15.79 -4.48
CA MET A 105 -3.15 -15.59 -4.28
C MET A 105 -2.32 -16.74 -4.79
N ASP A 106 -2.80 -17.99 -4.66
CA ASP A 106 -2.13 -19.16 -5.25
C ASP A 106 -2.04 -19.02 -6.77
N ARG A 107 -3.14 -18.66 -7.43
CA ARG A 107 -3.14 -18.42 -8.89
C ARG A 107 -2.28 -17.24 -9.30
N ALA A 108 -2.21 -16.19 -8.48
CA ALA A 108 -1.34 -15.05 -8.74
C ALA A 108 0.14 -15.46 -8.70
N MET A 109 0.52 -16.25 -7.70
CA MET A 109 1.89 -16.76 -7.58
C MET A 109 2.25 -17.78 -8.66
N GLU A 110 1.32 -18.64 -9.08
CA GLU A 110 1.47 -19.49 -10.28
C GLU A 110 1.65 -18.66 -11.56
N GLY A 111 1.00 -17.51 -11.65
CA GLY A 111 1.17 -16.53 -12.74
C GLY A 111 2.50 -15.77 -12.71
N GLY A 112 3.33 -16.01 -11.67
CA GLY A 112 4.66 -15.41 -11.52
C GLY A 112 4.67 -14.11 -10.73
N ILE A 113 3.58 -13.74 -10.05
CA ILE A 113 3.57 -12.59 -9.14
C ILE A 113 4.18 -13.01 -7.81
N ASP A 114 5.39 -12.52 -7.52
CA ASP A 114 6.14 -12.90 -6.30
C ASP A 114 5.64 -12.18 -5.05
N ASP A 115 5.05 -11.01 -5.20
CA ASP A 115 4.63 -10.16 -4.10
C ASP A 115 3.10 -10.05 -4.08
N VAL A 116 2.46 -10.74 -3.15
CA VAL A 116 1.01 -10.68 -2.92
C VAL A 116 0.69 -9.97 -1.61
N GLY A 117 -0.48 -9.36 -1.53
CA GLY A 117 -0.95 -8.62 -0.37
C GLY A 117 -2.29 -9.15 0.13
N LEU A 118 -2.29 -9.66 1.36
CA LEU A 118 -3.48 -10.12 2.05
C LEU A 118 -4.18 -8.98 2.78
N GLY A 119 -5.43 -9.22 3.14
CA GLY A 119 -6.20 -8.37 4.03
C GLY A 119 -7.52 -9.04 4.40
N VAL A 120 -8.09 -8.63 5.52
CA VAL A 120 -9.42 -9.02 5.95
C VAL A 120 -10.14 -7.78 6.48
N LEU A 121 -11.41 -7.63 6.20
CA LEU A 121 -12.20 -6.48 6.64
C LEU A 121 -12.75 -6.74 8.05
N PHE A 122 -12.01 -6.30 9.06
CA PHE A 122 -12.40 -6.48 10.45
C PHE A 122 -13.71 -5.74 10.77
N GLY A 123 -14.66 -6.47 11.30
CA GLY A 123 -16.00 -5.99 11.64
C GLY A 123 -17.13 -6.67 10.86
N LEU A 124 -16.82 -7.41 9.79
CA LEU A 124 -17.83 -8.24 9.09
C LEU A 124 -18.20 -9.48 9.89
N ASP A 125 -17.22 -10.14 10.47
CA ASP A 125 -17.42 -11.28 11.37
C ASP A 125 -16.50 -11.17 12.60
N LYS A 126 -16.47 -12.17 13.45
CA LYS A 126 -15.73 -12.21 14.72
C LYS A 126 -14.24 -12.05 14.48
N TYR A 127 -13.65 -10.97 14.95
CA TYR A 127 -12.25 -10.62 14.70
C TYR A 127 -11.24 -11.71 15.05
N LYS A 128 -11.55 -12.60 16.01
CA LYS A 128 -10.66 -13.71 16.37
C LYS A 128 -10.63 -14.79 15.29
N TYR A 129 -11.76 -15.05 14.64
CA TYR A 129 -11.85 -15.95 13.52
C TYR A 129 -11.12 -15.37 12.30
N GLU A 130 -11.38 -14.10 12.00
CA GLU A 130 -10.71 -13.39 10.92
C GLU A 130 -9.19 -13.34 11.09
N PHE A 131 -8.73 -13.07 12.31
CA PHE A 131 -7.31 -13.08 12.62
C PHE A 131 -6.69 -14.48 12.42
N ALA A 132 -7.34 -15.54 12.90
CA ALA A 132 -6.86 -16.90 12.70
C ALA A 132 -6.83 -17.28 11.21
N GLY A 133 -7.88 -16.98 10.44
CA GLY A 133 -7.93 -17.21 9.00
C GLY A 133 -6.82 -16.48 8.26
N LEU A 134 -6.56 -15.22 8.60
CA LEU A 134 -5.48 -14.43 8.01
C LEU A 134 -4.10 -15.05 8.26
N LEU A 135 -3.83 -15.54 9.47
CA LEU A 135 -2.57 -16.21 9.78
C LEU A 135 -2.44 -17.54 9.04
N MET A 136 -3.49 -18.33 9.02
CA MET A 136 -3.49 -19.61 8.27
C MET A 136 -3.26 -19.38 6.78
N HIS A 137 -3.85 -18.33 6.19
CA HIS A 137 -3.61 -17.99 4.80
C HIS A 137 -2.14 -17.56 4.55
N ALA A 138 -1.57 -16.75 5.45
CA ALA A 138 -0.15 -16.37 5.36
C ALA A 138 0.78 -17.60 5.47
N GLU A 139 0.51 -18.52 6.39
CA GLU A 139 1.23 -19.78 6.55
C GLU A 139 1.08 -20.71 5.34
N HIS A 140 -0.13 -20.79 4.76
CA HIS A 140 -0.40 -21.55 3.55
C HIS A 140 0.49 -21.08 2.39
N LEU A 141 0.53 -19.78 2.14
CA LEU A 141 1.36 -19.21 1.07
C LEU A 141 2.85 -19.52 1.28
N GLU A 142 3.36 -19.40 2.51
CA GLU A 142 4.75 -19.74 2.82
C GLU A 142 5.02 -21.25 2.65
N ALA A 143 4.08 -22.11 3.04
CA ALA A 143 4.22 -23.54 2.92
C ALA A 143 4.17 -24.05 1.47
N VAL A 144 3.27 -23.48 0.66
CA VAL A 144 3.02 -23.94 -0.72
C VAL A 144 3.99 -23.31 -1.71
N HIS A 145 4.24 -22.01 -1.58
CA HIS A 145 5.02 -21.21 -2.54
C HIS A 145 6.44 -20.86 -2.04
N GLY A 146 6.77 -21.22 -0.80
CA GLY A 146 8.06 -20.90 -0.19
C GLY A 146 8.22 -19.46 0.27
N VAL A 147 7.20 -18.62 0.06
CA VAL A 147 7.21 -17.21 0.40
C VAL A 147 5.86 -16.77 0.91
N GLY A 148 5.82 -16.11 2.06
CA GLY A 148 4.59 -15.55 2.62
C GLY A 148 4.20 -14.20 1.99
N PRO A 149 3.11 -13.57 2.47
CA PRO A 149 2.61 -12.32 1.89
C PRO A 149 3.62 -11.18 2.06
N HIS A 150 3.81 -10.41 0.99
CA HIS A 150 4.64 -9.21 1.01
C HIS A 150 4.03 -8.11 1.88
N THR A 151 2.70 -8.01 1.86
CA THR A 151 1.96 -7.06 2.69
C THR A 151 0.72 -7.66 3.31
N ILE A 152 0.34 -7.15 4.48
CA ILE A 152 -0.95 -7.39 5.12
C ILE A 152 -1.62 -6.03 5.36
N SER A 153 -2.79 -5.84 4.80
CA SER A 153 -3.64 -4.69 5.06
C SER A 153 -4.59 -4.98 6.23
N VAL A 154 -4.80 -3.98 7.07
CA VAL A 154 -5.64 -4.08 8.26
C VAL A 154 -6.83 -3.11 8.21
N PRO A 155 -7.76 -3.24 7.25
CA PRO A 155 -8.94 -2.41 7.19
C PRO A 155 -9.96 -2.82 8.26
N ARG A 156 -10.65 -1.80 8.82
CA ARG A 156 -11.92 -2.02 9.56
C ARG A 156 -13.08 -1.57 8.68
N ILE A 157 -14.24 -2.21 8.87
CA ILE A 157 -15.47 -1.74 8.27
C ILE A 157 -15.76 -0.31 8.74
N LYS A 158 -16.12 0.55 7.81
CA LYS A 158 -16.52 1.94 8.03
C LYS A 158 -17.82 2.17 7.32
N HIS A 159 -18.51 3.23 7.70
CA HIS A 159 -19.70 3.68 7.00
C HIS A 159 -19.37 3.94 5.52
N ALA A 160 -20.30 3.55 4.64
CA ALA A 160 -20.34 3.87 3.23
C ALA A 160 -21.81 4.05 2.85
N ASP A 161 -22.09 4.62 1.68
CA ASP A 161 -23.47 4.96 1.29
C ASP A 161 -24.46 3.78 1.38
N ASP A 162 -23.97 2.57 1.08
CA ASP A 162 -24.80 1.35 1.09
C ASP A 162 -24.44 0.39 2.24
N ILE A 163 -23.58 0.81 3.18
CA ILE A 163 -23.11 -0.05 4.28
C ILE A 163 -23.18 0.70 5.61
N ASP A 164 -24.03 0.20 6.49
CA ASP A 164 -24.06 0.58 7.91
C ASP A 164 -23.26 -0.45 8.70
N PRO A 165 -22.10 -0.08 9.29
CA PRO A 165 -21.28 -1.01 10.07
C PRO A 165 -22.00 -1.61 11.28
N ASP A 166 -22.98 -0.91 11.83
CA ASP A 166 -23.72 -1.35 13.02
C ASP A 166 -24.62 -2.56 12.75
N VAL A 167 -24.95 -2.83 11.48
CA VAL A 167 -25.74 -4.02 11.07
C VAL A 167 -24.99 -5.32 11.38
N PHE A 168 -23.65 -5.32 11.42
CA PHE A 168 -22.84 -6.53 11.57
C PHE A 168 -22.61 -6.94 13.04
N ASP A 169 -22.82 -6.06 14.01
CA ASP A 169 -22.61 -6.29 15.45
C ASP A 169 -21.22 -6.92 15.78
N ASN A 170 -20.24 -6.71 14.94
CA ASN A 170 -18.88 -7.22 15.04
C ASN A 170 -17.81 -6.11 15.06
N GLY A 171 -18.22 -4.88 15.28
CA GLY A 171 -17.33 -3.73 15.37
C GLY A 171 -16.25 -3.91 16.45
N ILE A 172 -15.03 -3.46 16.15
CA ILE A 172 -13.90 -3.55 17.09
C ILE A 172 -13.45 -2.17 17.54
N SER A 173 -13.16 -2.07 18.84
CA SER A 173 -12.60 -0.84 19.43
C SER A 173 -11.19 -0.55 18.93
N ASP A 174 -10.74 0.70 19.07
CA ASP A 174 -9.37 1.11 18.73
C ASP A 174 -8.31 0.33 19.51
N ASP A 175 -8.62 -0.07 20.76
CA ASP A 175 -7.72 -0.90 21.59
C ASP A 175 -7.62 -2.32 21.05
N THR A 176 -8.74 -2.91 20.63
CA THR A 176 -8.75 -4.24 19.99
C THR A 176 -8.02 -4.18 18.67
N PHE A 177 -8.25 -3.14 17.87
CA PHE A 177 -7.56 -2.94 16.61
C PHE A 177 -6.04 -2.83 16.79
N ALA A 178 -5.59 -2.05 17.77
CA ALA A 178 -4.17 -1.92 18.09
C ALA A 178 -3.55 -3.27 18.52
N LYS A 179 -4.28 -4.07 19.30
CA LYS A 179 -3.83 -5.44 19.66
C LYS A 179 -3.71 -6.33 18.44
N ILE A 180 -4.67 -6.28 17.51
CA ILE A 180 -4.61 -7.05 16.25
C ILE A 180 -3.36 -6.65 15.46
N CYS A 181 -3.08 -5.37 15.28
CA CYS A 181 -1.88 -4.90 14.60
C CYS A 181 -0.60 -5.44 15.25
N ALA A 182 -0.49 -5.34 16.57
CA ALA A 182 0.67 -5.87 17.30
C ALA A 182 0.82 -7.39 17.14
N LEU A 183 -0.28 -8.14 17.21
CA LEU A 183 -0.28 -9.59 17.07
C LEU A 183 0.10 -10.02 15.64
N ILE A 184 -0.40 -9.34 14.59
CA ILE A 184 0.03 -9.62 13.21
C ILE A 184 1.54 -9.37 13.07
N ARG A 185 2.07 -8.26 13.62
CA ARG A 185 3.51 -7.98 13.57
C ARG A 185 4.35 -9.05 14.24
N ILE A 186 3.89 -9.62 15.35
CA ILE A 186 4.61 -10.69 16.06
C ILE A 186 4.51 -12.01 15.28
N SER A 187 3.34 -12.32 14.72
CA SER A 187 3.08 -13.60 14.03
C SER A 187 3.70 -13.66 12.64
N VAL A 188 3.70 -12.53 11.90
CA VAL A 188 4.25 -12.44 10.53
C VAL A 188 5.28 -11.29 10.48
N PRO A 189 6.44 -11.45 11.12
CA PRO A 189 7.37 -10.35 11.37
C PRO A 189 8.01 -9.73 10.12
N TYR A 190 8.05 -10.46 9.02
CA TYR A 190 8.67 -10.04 7.77
C TYR A 190 7.73 -9.23 6.85
N THR A 191 6.42 -9.28 7.08
CA THR A 191 5.43 -8.63 6.19
C THR A 191 5.39 -7.11 6.36
N GLY A 192 5.11 -6.38 5.28
CA GLY A 192 4.71 -4.98 5.35
C GLY A 192 3.28 -4.85 5.84
N MET A 193 3.03 -4.06 6.87
CA MET A 193 1.65 -3.83 7.36
C MET A 193 1.14 -2.47 6.87
N ILE A 194 -0.03 -2.48 6.25
CA ILE A 194 -0.63 -1.30 5.62
C ILE A 194 -1.83 -0.83 6.42
N ILE A 195 -1.86 0.49 6.73
CA ILE A 195 -3.03 1.18 7.24
C ILE A 195 -3.47 2.28 6.26
N SER A 196 -4.76 2.33 5.99
CA SER A 196 -5.32 3.30 5.05
C SER A 196 -5.83 4.56 5.75
N THR A 197 -6.28 5.52 4.95
CA THR A 197 -6.96 6.75 5.38
C THR A 197 -8.37 6.52 5.96
N ARG A 198 -8.87 5.28 5.97
CA ARG A 198 -10.08 4.88 6.73
C ARG A 198 -9.94 5.18 8.22
N GLU A 199 -8.71 5.10 8.73
CA GLU A 199 -8.42 5.34 10.14
C GLU A 199 -8.04 6.81 10.38
N SER A 200 -8.52 7.34 11.51
CA SER A 200 -8.20 8.70 11.94
C SER A 200 -6.70 8.86 12.24
N GLN A 201 -6.22 10.10 12.26
CA GLN A 201 -4.84 10.40 12.65
C GLN A 201 -4.49 9.78 14.01
N ALA A 202 -5.36 9.90 15.00
CA ALA A 202 -5.12 9.38 16.35
C ALA A 202 -4.94 7.85 16.39
N VAL A 203 -5.75 7.11 15.63
CA VAL A 203 -5.61 5.65 15.50
C VAL A 203 -4.31 5.30 14.79
N ARG A 204 -3.98 6.02 13.71
CA ARG A 204 -2.73 5.81 12.96
C ARG A 204 -1.51 6.06 13.84
N GLU A 205 -1.51 7.12 14.67
CA GLU A 205 -0.47 7.39 15.67
C GLU A 205 -0.30 6.25 16.69
N LYS A 206 -1.41 5.66 17.10
CA LYS A 206 -1.42 4.55 18.06
C LYS A 206 -0.83 3.26 17.49
N VAL A 207 -1.04 2.96 16.19
CA VAL A 207 -0.64 1.67 15.60
C VAL A 207 0.69 1.70 14.86
N LEU A 208 1.18 2.87 14.43
CA LEU A 208 2.50 2.99 13.80
C LEU A 208 3.62 2.37 14.66
N PRO A 209 3.75 2.66 15.97
CA PRO A 209 4.79 2.06 16.79
C PRO A 209 4.58 0.55 17.07
N LEU A 210 3.40 0.02 16.75
CA LEU A 210 3.08 -1.40 16.87
C LEU A 210 3.46 -2.23 15.62
N GLY A 211 4.15 -1.62 14.67
CA GLY A 211 4.72 -2.30 13.53
C GLY A 211 4.04 -2.04 12.18
N VAL A 212 3.08 -1.13 12.12
CA VAL A 212 2.58 -0.63 10.83
C VAL A 212 3.72 0.06 10.10
N SER A 213 3.98 -0.34 8.86
CA SER A 213 5.15 0.11 8.09
C SER A 213 4.79 0.84 6.79
N GLN A 214 3.53 0.80 6.37
CA GLN A 214 3.05 1.47 5.17
C GLN A 214 1.75 2.21 5.48
N ILE A 215 1.63 3.42 4.96
CA ILE A 215 0.43 4.24 5.14
C ILE A 215 0.00 4.83 3.80
N SER A 216 -1.31 5.02 3.63
CA SER A 216 -1.87 5.83 2.55
C SER A 216 -1.90 7.31 2.96
N GLY A 217 -1.80 8.20 2.01
CA GLY A 217 -1.93 9.64 2.22
C GLY A 217 -2.65 10.31 1.05
N ALA A 218 -3.41 11.34 1.33
CA ALA A 218 -4.17 12.13 0.34
C ALA A 218 -5.15 11.29 -0.51
N SER A 219 -5.76 10.25 0.06
CA SER A 219 -6.70 9.38 -0.64
C SER A 219 -8.03 10.09 -0.89
N LYS A 220 -8.64 9.79 -2.03
CA LYS A 220 -9.99 10.19 -2.43
C LYS A 220 -10.74 8.93 -2.87
N THR A 221 -11.95 8.75 -2.36
CA THR A 221 -12.78 7.56 -2.60
C THR A 221 -14.04 7.84 -3.41
N SER A 222 -14.36 9.13 -3.61
CA SER A 222 -15.47 9.57 -4.46
C SER A 222 -15.13 9.44 -5.95
N VAL A 223 -16.14 9.18 -6.77
CA VAL A 223 -16.00 9.15 -8.23
C VAL A 223 -15.59 10.53 -8.75
N GLY A 224 -14.46 10.59 -9.47
CA GLY A 224 -13.93 11.87 -9.97
C GLY A 224 -13.19 12.72 -8.94
N GLY A 225 -13.06 12.30 -7.67
CA GLY A 225 -12.46 13.07 -6.58
C GLY A 225 -11.02 13.53 -6.78
N TYR A 226 -10.34 13.03 -7.82
CA TYR A 226 -9.01 13.50 -8.23
C TYR A 226 -9.03 14.47 -9.42
N ALA A 227 -10.19 14.71 -10.06
CA ALA A 227 -10.26 15.44 -11.32
C ALA A 227 -10.27 16.96 -11.14
N ASP A 228 -10.98 17.48 -10.15
CA ASP A 228 -11.10 18.90 -9.87
C ASP A 228 -11.52 19.16 -8.42
N PRO A 229 -10.74 19.94 -7.64
CA PRO A 229 -11.11 20.32 -6.27
C PRO A 229 -12.40 21.17 -6.19
N GLU A 230 -12.78 21.86 -7.27
CA GLU A 230 -14.05 22.62 -7.31
C GLU A 230 -15.24 21.76 -7.76
N ALA A 231 -15.01 20.69 -8.51
CA ALA A 231 -16.04 19.71 -8.85
C ALA A 231 -16.55 18.96 -7.61
N GLU A 232 -15.69 18.73 -6.60
CA GLU A 232 -16.10 18.17 -5.29
C GLU A 232 -17.18 19.02 -4.58
N LYS A 233 -17.18 20.34 -4.78
CA LYS A 233 -18.16 21.23 -4.14
C LYS A 233 -19.52 21.24 -4.84
N ASN A 234 -19.59 20.78 -6.08
CA ASN A 234 -20.76 20.80 -6.94
C ASN A 234 -21.27 19.41 -7.33
N ALA A 235 -20.58 18.33 -6.94
CA ALA A 235 -21.07 16.98 -7.15
C ALA A 235 -22.22 16.72 -6.17
N GLU A 236 -23.43 16.56 -6.67
CA GLU A 236 -24.46 15.79 -5.98
C GLU A 236 -23.81 14.47 -5.54
N ALA A 237 -24.02 14.08 -4.28
CA ALA A 237 -23.38 12.97 -3.59
C ALA A 237 -22.97 11.81 -4.54
N THR A 238 -21.75 11.83 -5.00
CA THR A 238 -21.16 10.70 -5.70
C THR A 238 -20.80 9.69 -4.65
N SER A 239 -21.34 8.47 -4.75
CA SER A 239 -21.16 7.41 -3.77
C SER A 239 -19.69 7.22 -3.43
N GLU A 240 -19.30 7.44 -2.19
CA GLU A 240 -17.97 7.14 -1.69
C GLU A 240 -17.86 5.64 -1.40
N GLN A 241 -16.76 5.03 -1.81
CA GLN A 241 -16.50 3.62 -1.52
C GLN A 241 -16.43 3.37 0.01
N PHE A 242 -15.92 4.33 0.75
CA PHE A 242 -15.89 4.40 2.21
C PHE A 242 -15.50 5.79 2.69
N ASP A 243 -15.87 6.14 3.91
CA ASP A 243 -15.52 7.41 4.54
C ASP A 243 -14.00 7.52 4.77
N VAL A 244 -13.41 8.60 4.29
CA VAL A 244 -12.00 8.94 4.52
C VAL A 244 -11.90 9.74 5.81
N SER A 245 -11.40 9.12 6.88
CA SER A 245 -11.23 9.78 8.18
C SER A 245 -10.00 10.70 8.23
N ASP A 246 -8.96 10.41 7.45
CA ASP A 246 -7.75 11.24 7.36
C ASP A 246 -7.66 11.89 5.98
N GLN A 247 -8.08 13.15 5.90
CA GLN A 247 -8.16 13.92 4.66
C GLN A 247 -6.94 14.84 4.42
N ARG A 248 -5.88 14.69 5.22
CA ARG A 248 -4.68 15.51 5.10
C ARG A 248 -4.00 15.34 3.74
N THR A 249 -3.39 16.42 3.27
CA THR A 249 -2.53 16.40 2.09
C THR A 249 -1.30 15.52 2.31
N LEU A 250 -0.62 15.13 1.24
CA LEU A 250 0.62 14.34 1.34
C LEU A 250 1.70 15.10 2.13
N ASP A 251 1.85 16.40 1.93
CA ASP A 251 2.82 17.22 2.65
C ASP A 251 2.56 17.25 4.16
N GLU A 252 1.29 17.39 4.56
CA GLU A 252 0.89 17.33 5.98
C GLU A 252 1.18 15.96 6.59
N VAL A 253 0.93 14.88 5.86
CA VAL A 253 1.23 13.51 6.32
C VAL A 253 2.74 13.28 6.44
N VAL A 254 3.53 13.74 5.47
CA VAL A 254 5.00 13.65 5.51
C VAL A 254 5.55 14.46 6.69
N ASN A 255 5.08 15.70 6.89
CA ASN A 255 5.47 16.54 8.02
C ASN A 255 5.15 15.89 9.36
N TRP A 256 3.92 15.36 9.50
CA TRP A 256 3.47 14.67 10.69
C TRP A 256 4.33 13.43 11.03
N LEU A 257 4.65 12.59 10.04
CA LEU A 257 5.52 11.43 10.26
C LEU A 257 6.91 11.82 10.74
N MET A 258 7.51 12.88 10.17
CA MET A 258 8.81 13.38 10.58
C MET A 258 8.80 13.95 11.99
N LYS A 259 7.70 14.61 12.42
CA LYS A 259 7.50 15.05 13.81
C LYS A 259 7.40 13.90 14.80
N MET A 260 6.94 12.74 14.36
CA MET A 260 6.90 11.50 15.13
C MET A 260 8.22 10.70 15.04
N ASP A 261 9.25 11.27 14.46
CA ASP A 261 10.58 10.66 14.30
C ASP A 261 10.63 9.48 13.31
N TYR A 262 9.67 9.39 12.37
CA TYR A 262 9.71 8.44 11.26
C TYR A 262 10.34 9.07 10.02
N ILE A 263 10.94 8.23 9.18
CA ILE A 263 11.47 8.61 7.87
C ILE A 263 10.43 8.24 6.79
N PRO A 264 9.67 9.20 6.24
CA PRO A 264 8.80 8.92 5.11
C PRO A 264 9.59 8.44 3.91
N SER A 265 9.28 7.25 3.39
CA SER A 265 10.00 6.63 2.29
C SER A 265 9.12 6.49 1.05
N PHE A 266 9.59 6.98 -0.08
CA PHE A 266 8.98 6.81 -1.40
C PHE A 266 9.72 5.76 -2.24
N CYS A 267 10.52 4.91 -1.60
CA CYS A 267 11.35 3.92 -2.27
C CYS A 267 10.52 2.88 -3.04
N THR A 268 10.98 2.56 -4.24
CA THR A 268 10.45 1.52 -5.12
C THR A 268 11.56 0.60 -5.66
N ALA A 269 12.73 0.63 -5.03
CA ALA A 269 13.94 -0.02 -5.55
C ALA A 269 13.80 -1.54 -5.68
N CYS A 270 13.23 -2.22 -4.69
CA CYS A 270 13.18 -3.69 -4.67
C CYS A 270 12.53 -4.28 -5.92
N TYR A 271 11.40 -3.73 -6.37
CA TYR A 271 10.73 -4.18 -7.61
C TYR A 271 11.56 -3.98 -8.87
N ARG A 272 12.35 -2.91 -8.90
CA ARG A 272 13.14 -2.50 -10.06
C ARG A 272 14.49 -3.21 -10.12
N GLU A 273 14.96 -3.72 -8.98
CA GLU A 273 16.21 -4.45 -8.83
C GLU A 273 15.99 -5.98 -8.71
N GLY A 274 14.79 -6.46 -8.98
CA GLY A 274 14.43 -7.88 -8.89
C GLY A 274 14.59 -8.46 -7.48
N ARG A 275 14.44 -7.62 -6.47
CA ARG A 275 14.41 -8.04 -5.05
C ARG A 275 12.95 -8.21 -4.62
N THR A 276 12.31 -9.26 -5.12
CA THR A 276 10.93 -9.63 -4.84
C THR A 276 10.86 -11.07 -4.35
N GLY A 277 9.74 -11.52 -3.85
CA GLY A 277 9.50 -12.87 -3.40
C GLY A 277 10.51 -13.35 -2.35
N ASP A 278 11.04 -14.55 -2.54
CA ASP A 278 12.00 -15.21 -1.65
C ASP A 278 13.30 -14.41 -1.46
N ARG A 279 13.78 -13.76 -2.52
CA ARG A 279 14.96 -12.90 -2.45
C ARG A 279 14.76 -11.71 -1.50
N PHE A 280 13.60 -11.06 -1.56
CA PHE A 280 13.27 -9.99 -0.63
C PHE A 280 13.16 -10.51 0.80
N MET A 281 12.45 -11.63 0.99
CA MET A 281 12.27 -12.23 2.32
C MET A 281 13.59 -12.68 2.95
N ALA A 282 14.51 -13.22 2.18
CA ALA A 282 15.85 -13.58 2.66
C ALA A 282 16.63 -12.34 3.16
N LEU A 283 16.55 -11.22 2.44
CA LEU A 283 17.17 -9.96 2.86
C LEU A 283 16.52 -9.38 4.12
N CYS A 284 15.20 -9.52 4.27
CA CYS A 284 14.48 -9.09 5.48
C CYS A 284 14.85 -9.97 6.68
N LYS A 285 14.78 -11.29 6.54
CA LYS A 285 15.10 -12.26 7.61
C LYS A 285 16.56 -12.13 8.09
N SER A 286 17.48 -11.80 7.20
CA SER A 286 18.91 -11.58 7.54
C SER A 286 19.23 -10.14 8.00
N MET A 287 18.28 -9.24 8.04
CA MET A 287 18.46 -7.81 8.31
C MET A 287 19.34 -7.05 7.30
N GLN A 288 19.84 -7.71 6.26
CA GLN A 288 20.67 -7.06 5.23
C GLN A 288 19.92 -6.01 4.42
N ILE A 289 18.61 -6.11 4.35
CA ILE A 289 17.74 -5.13 3.69
C ILE A 289 17.94 -3.70 4.24
N LEU A 290 18.38 -3.54 5.48
CA LEU A 290 18.64 -2.23 6.09
C LEU A 290 19.71 -1.44 5.35
N ASN A 291 20.71 -2.10 4.74
CA ASN A 291 21.73 -1.46 3.93
C ASN A 291 21.20 -0.85 2.62
N CYS A 292 19.99 -1.23 2.22
CA CYS A 292 19.29 -0.66 1.07
C CYS A 292 18.14 0.26 1.52
N CYS A 293 17.29 -0.20 2.43
CA CYS A 293 16.08 0.51 2.81
C CYS A 293 16.35 1.85 3.50
N HIS A 294 17.30 1.91 4.43
CA HIS A 294 17.60 3.15 5.15
C HIS A 294 18.15 4.25 4.22
N PRO A 295 19.23 4.03 3.44
CA PRO A 295 19.71 5.05 2.52
C PRO A 295 18.70 5.38 1.42
N ASN A 296 17.95 4.39 0.89
CA ASN A 296 16.90 4.65 -0.08
C ASN A 296 15.76 5.51 0.48
N ALA A 297 15.41 5.34 1.76
CA ALA A 297 14.42 6.18 2.42
C ALA A 297 14.89 7.64 2.47
N LEU A 298 16.14 7.87 2.87
CA LEU A 298 16.73 9.21 2.95
C LEU A 298 16.81 9.88 1.56
N MET A 299 17.29 9.17 0.55
CA MET A 299 17.37 9.69 -0.81
C MET A 299 16.00 10.02 -1.40
N THR A 300 15.01 9.14 -1.23
CA THR A 300 13.66 9.40 -1.76
C THR A 300 12.92 10.47 -0.98
N LEU A 301 13.17 10.61 0.32
CA LEU A 301 12.70 11.76 1.10
C LEU A 301 13.35 13.05 0.58
N LYS A 302 14.66 13.05 0.34
CA LYS A 302 15.38 14.22 -0.22
C LYS A 302 14.78 14.64 -1.56
N GLU A 303 14.49 13.71 -2.47
CA GLU A 303 13.80 14.01 -3.73
C GLU A 303 12.46 14.71 -3.48
N TYR A 304 11.66 14.21 -2.53
CA TYR A 304 10.38 14.80 -2.17
C TYR A 304 10.54 16.23 -1.62
N LEU A 305 11.50 16.43 -0.73
CA LEU A 305 11.78 17.74 -0.11
C LEU A 305 12.20 18.80 -1.14
N GLU A 306 12.94 18.42 -2.17
CA GLU A 306 13.38 19.36 -3.22
C GLU A 306 12.25 19.68 -4.20
N ASP A 307 11.41 18.72 -4.54
CA ASP A 307 10.47 18.86 -5.65
C ASP A 307 9.06 19.31 -5.23
N TYR A 308 8.63 18.98 -3.98
CA TYR A 308 7.20 19.04 -3.62
C TYR A 308 6.92 19.67 -2.25
N ALA A 309 7.84 19.59 -1.31
CA ALA A 309 7.58 19.94 0.08
C ALA A 309 7.37 21.44 0.28
N SER A 310 6.49 21.78 1.22
CA SER A 310 6.40 23.13 1.76
C SER A 310 7.71 23.55 2.46
N PRO A 311 8.00 24.85 2.61
CA PRO A 311 9.21 25.29 3.29
C PRO A 311 9.40 24.71 4.68
N GLN A 312 8.31 24.58 5.45
CA GLN A 312 8.33 24.00 6.80
C GLN A 312 8.67 22.51 6.78
N THR A 313 8.06 21.76 5.90
CA THR A 313 8.31 20.32 5.73
C THR A 313 9.73 20.09 5.23
N ARG A 314 10.21 20.93 4.32
CA ARG A 314 11.57 20.86 3.81
C ARG A 314 12.62 21.11 4.92
N GLU A 315 12.44 22.14 5.73
CA GLU A 315 13.36 22.43 6.85
C GLU A 315 13.45 21.28 7.84
N LEU A 316 12.30 20.74 8.25
CA LEU A 316 12.22 19.59 9.16
C LEU A 316 12.88 18.35 8.57
N GLY A 317 12.60 18.06 7.30
CA GLY A 317 13.13 16.90 6.60
C GLY A 317 14.63 16.95 6.39
N MET A 318 15.21 18.12 6.12
CA MET A 318 16.67 18.29 6.00
C MET A 318 17.37 17.96 7.31
N LYS A 319 16.87 18.48 8.44
CA LYS A 319 17.41 18.16 9.77
C LYS A 319 17.31 16.66 10.10
N LEU A 320 16.22 16.01 9.68
CA LEU A 320 16.05 14.58 9.83
C LEU A 320 17.08 13.79 9.01
N ILE A 321 17.26 14.14 7.74
CA ILE A 321 18.25 13.50 6.86
C ILE A 321 19.65 13.61 7.41
N ASP A 322 20.08 14.82 7.84
CA ASP A 322 21.41 15.06 8.40
C ASP A 322 21.67 14.18 9.64
N ARG A 323 20.67 14.01 10.49
CA ARG A 323 20.77 13.15 11.66
C ARG A 323 20.81 11.66 11.32
N GLU A 324 19.94 11.23 10.41
CA GLU A 324 19.74 9.80 10.10
C GLU A 324 20.86 9.23 9.23
N ILE A 325 21.49 10.03 8.36
CA ILE A 325 22.60 9.56 7.54
C ILE A 325 23.80 9.15 8.42
N GLU A 326 23.96 9.81 9.58
CA GLU A 326 25.01 9.46 10.54
C GLU A 326 24.85 8.08 11.14
N LYS A 327 23.62 7.54 11.17
CA LYS A 327 23.29 6.21 11.68
C LYS A 327 23.61 5.08 10.69
N ILE A 328 23.96 5.38 9.44
CA ILE A 328 24.38 4.36 8.47
C ILE A 328 25.72 3.79 8.91
N THR A 329 25.71 2.50 9.28
CA THR A 329 26.89 1.84 9.85
C THR A 329 27.92 1.40 8.80
N ASN A 330 27.48 1.09 7.57
CA ASN A 330 28.38 0.70 6.49
C ASN A 330 29.05 1.96 5.87
N PRO A 331 30.37 2.15 5.97
CA PRO A 331 31.04 3.37 5.52
C PRO A 331 30.88 3.63 4.01
N LYS A 332 30.89 2.57 3.19
CA LYS A 332 30.72 2.72 1.72
C LYS A 332 29.30 3.16 1.38
N VAL A 333 28.31 2.53 1.99
CA VAL A 333 26.89 2.90 1.81
C VAL A 333 26.65 4.33 2.28
N LYS A 334 27.22 4.71 3.42
CA LYS A 334 27.13 6.08 3.97
C LYS A 334 27.72 7.09 3.00
N GLN A 335 28.93 6.88 2.51
CA GLN A 335 29.61 7.77 1.56
C GLN A 335 28.78 7.92 0.26
N THR A 336 28.36 6.82 -0.34
CA THR A 336 27.53 6.85 -1.55
C THR A 336 26.20 7.58 -1.30
N CYS A 337 25.57 7.36 -0.14
CA CYS A 337 24.34 8.07 0.22
C CYS A 337 24.57 9.58 0.32
N TYR A 338 25.67 10.04 0.90
CA TYR A 338 26.05 11.45 0.94
C TYR A 338 26.20 12.04 -0.47
N GLU A 339 26.95 11.38 -1.33
CA GLU A 339 27.14 11.81 -2.72
C GLU A 339 25.82 11.95 -3.46
N HIS A 340 24.92 10.96 -3.33
CA HIS A 340 23.61 11.00 -3.97
C HIS A 340 22.68 12.08 -3.38
N ILE A 341 22.75 12.36 -2.09
CA ILE A 341 21.98 13.46 -1.49
C ILE A 341 22.41 14.82 -2.05
N HIS A 342 23.70 15.02 -2.29
CA HIS A 342 24.21 16.21 -2.97
C HIS A 342 23.77 16.25 -4.43
N ASP A 343 23.91 15.16 -5.15
CA ASP A 343 23.44 15.03 -6.54
C ASP A 343 21.94 15.33 -6.69
N ILE A 344 21.12 14.93 -5.70
CA ILE A 344 19.68 15.25 -5.68
C ILE A 344 19.45 16.75 -5.51
N ALA A 345 20.24 17.42 -4.67
CA ALA A 345 20.18 18.88 -4.52
C ALA A 345 20.54 19.58 -5.83
N ASP A 346 21.46 19.02 -6.61
CA ASP A 346 21.86 19.51 -7.94
C ASP A 346 20.88 19.12 -9.07
N GLY A 347 19.74 18.52 -8.74
CA GLY A 347 18.66 18.21 -9.68
C GLY A 347 18.67 16.79 -10.24
N LYS A 348 19.61 15.92 -9.88
CA LYS A 348 19.56 14.50 -10.27
C LYS A 348 18.49 13.76 -9.46
N ARG A 349 17.95 12.67 -10.00
CA ARG A 349 16.87 11.91 -9.39
C ARG A 349 17.04 10.42 -9.62
N ASP A 350 16.28 9.63 -8.85
CA ASP A 350 16.10 8.20 -9.04
C ASP A 350 17.32 7.34 -8.65
N PHE A 351 18.06 7.79 -7.66
CA PHE A 351 19.10 6.98 -7.03
C PHE A 351 18.53 5.85 -6.19
N ARG A 352 19.22 4.72 -6.17
CA ARG A 352 18.84 3.55 -5.38
C ARG A 352 20.02 2.60 -5.15
N PHE A 353 19.95 1.91 -4.01
CA PHE A 353 20.82 0.81 -3.65
C PHE A 353 20.19 -0.53 -3.97
#